data_d91994a588e0783fed0a01603463090f
#
_entry.id   d91994a588e0783fed0a01603463090f
#
_cell.length_a   1.000
_cell.length_b   1.000
_cell.length_c   1.000
_cell.angle_alpha   90.00
_cell.angle_beta   90.00
_cell.angle_gamma   90.00
#
_symmetry.space_group_name_H-M   'P 1'
#
loop_
_entity.id
_entity.type
_entity.pdbx_description
1 polymer ?
#
loop_
_entity_poly.entity_id
_entity_poly.type
_entity_poly.pdbx_seq_one_letter_code
_entity_poly.pdbx_strand_id
1 'polypeptide(L)'
;MRDRVRSRVEQARRQRFERIVIRALDGLAPEVVAMLDNVEVVVEDEPTAEQLALGRGYPEPRESAGNDDEETLFGLYEGVPLTRRGSDYHLVPPDRITIFRGPLERASRSPQSIAREVRITVLHELGHHLGFEESGLESMGLE
;
A
#
# COMPACT_ATOMS: atom_id res chain seq x y z
N MET A 1 22.75 23.72 -8.44
CA MET A 1 23.55 22.65 -7.82
C MET A 1 22.88 22.06 -6.58
N ARG A 2 22.32 22.87 -5.69
CA ARG A 2 21.60 22.37 -4.51
C ARG A 2 20.42 21.48 -4.85
N ASP A 3 19.67 21.84 -5.89
CA ASP A 3 18.49 21.10 -6.29
C ASP A 3 18.83 19.73 -6.87
N ARG A 4 19.97 19.60 -7.56
CA ARG A 4 20.41 18.32 -8.09
C ARG A 4 20.83 17.35 -6.98
N VAL A 5 21.51 17.87 -5.95
CA VAL A 5 21.91 17.05 -4.81
C VAL A 5 20.69 16.58 -4.03
N ARG A 6 19.73 17.48 -3.81
CA ARG A 6 18.50 17.18 -3.13
C ARG A 6 17.70 16.10 -3.87
N SER A 7 17.59 16.24 -5.20
CA SER A 7 16.93 15.26 -6.07
C SER A 7 17.56 13.90 -5.97
N ARG A 8 18.89 13.83 -5.97
CA ARG A 8 19.61 12.56 -5.87
C ARG A 8 19.40 11.87 -4.52
N VAL A 9 19.40 12.67 -3.45
CA VAL A 9 19.16 12.14 -2.11
C VAL A 9 17.74 11.61 -1.99
N GLU A 10 16.77 12.35 -2.49
CA GLU A 10 15.37 11.90 -2.46
C GLU A 10 15.17 10.66 -3.31
N GLN A 11 15.79 10.61 -4.46
CA GLN A 11 15.71 9.44 -5.33
C GLN A 11 16.32 8.21 -4.66
N ALA A 12 17.45 8.38 -3.98
CA ALA A 12 18.09 7.27 -3.26
C ALA A 12 17.22 6.77 -2.12
N ARG A 13 16.57 7.68 -1.39
CA ARG A 13 15.62 7.31 -0.33
C ARG A 13 14.44 6.54 -0.87
N ARG A 14 13.90 7.02 -1.98
CA ARG A 14 12.78 6.35 -2.64
C ARG A 14 13.16 4.94 -3.08
N GLN A 15 14.31 4.79 -3.68
CA GLN A 15 14.80 3.47 -4.11
C GLN A 15 14.99 2.51 -2.95
N ARG A 16 15.52 3.01 -1.83
CA ARG A 16 15.66 2.18 -0.62
C ARG A 16 14.30 1.74 -0.09
N PHE A 17 13.35 2.66 -0.07
CA PHE A 17 12.00 2.35 0.37
C PHE A 17 11.36 1.31 -0.55
N GLU A 18 11.51 1.46 -1.86
CA GLU A 18 10.97 0.51 -2.81
C GLU A 18 11.55 -0.90 -2.60
N ARG A 19 12.83 -1.00 -2.27
CA ARG A 19 13.45 -2.28 -1.95
C ARG A 19 12.87 -2.90 -0.68
N ILE A 20 12.57 -2.08 0.31
CA ILE A 20 11.91 -2.54 1.53
C ILE A 20 10.52 -3.10 1.19
N VAL A 21 9.78 -2.40 0.33
CA VAL A 21 8.46 -2.85 -0.11
C VAL A 21 8.56 -4.21 -0.82
N ILE A 22 9.50 -4.35 -1.75
CA ILE A 22 9.69 -5.60 -2.47
C ILE A 22 9.97 -6.76 -1.51
N ARG A 23 10.87 -6.54 -0.56
CA ARG A 23 11.19 -7.57 0.44
C ARG A 23 10.01 -7.91 1.33
N ALA A 24 9.24 -6.88 1.70
CA ALA A 24 8.05 -7.10 2.50
C ALA A 24 7.04 -7.97 1.77
N LEU A 25 6.81 -7.70 0.49
CA LEU A 25 5.87 -8.46 -0.32
C LEU A 25 6.35 -9.90 -0.54
N ASP A 26 7.65 -10.08 -0.73
CA ASP A 26 8.23 -11.43 -0.88
C ASP A 26 8.08 -12.27 0.39
N GLY A 27 7.92 -11.63 1.53
CA GLY A 27 7.73 -12.31 2.80
C GLY A 27 6.30 -12.71 3.09
N LEU A 28 5.35 -12.36 2.21
CA LEU A 28 3.95 -12.74 2.39
C LEU A 28 3.74 -14.21 2.03
N ALA A 29 2.66 -14.80 2.57
CA ALA A 29 2.30 -16.18 2.25
C ALA A 29 2.09 -16.35 0.73
N PRO A 30 2.43 -17.52 0.16
CA PRO A 30 2.29 -17.75 -1.28
C PRO A 30 0.90 -17.48 -1.81
N GLU A 31 -0.14 -17.74 -1.02
CA GLU A 31 -1.53 -17.48 -1.41
C GLU A 31 -1.77 -15.98 -1.62
N VAL A 32 -1.14 -15.16 -0.78
CA VAL A 32 -1.26 -13.70 -0.90
C VAL A 32 -0.46 -13.20 -2.09
N VAL A 33 0.75 -13.71 -2.28
CA VAL A 33 1.58 -13.36 -3.43
C VAL A 33 0.82 -13.66 -4.74
N ALA A 34 0.14 -14.79 -4.79
CA ALA A 34 -0.66 -15.16 -5.96
C ALA A 34 -1.80 -14.16 -6.21
N MET A 35 -2.41 -13.65 -5.16
CA MET A 35 -3.45 -12.63 -5.32
C MET A 35 -2.91 -11.33 -5.90
N LEU A 36 -1.65 -11.05 -5.69
CA LEU A 36 -1.01 -9.83 -6.18
C LEU A 36 -0.61 -9.91 -7.65
N ASP A 37 -0.68 -11.08 -8.29
CA ASP A 37 -0.32 -11.24 -9.70
C ASP A 37 -1.07 -10.30 -10.62
N ASN A 38 -2.35 -10.01 -10.29
CA ASN A 38 -3.18 -9.14 -11.09
C ASN A 38 -3.34 -7.74 -10.49
N VAL A 39 -2.47 -7.40 -9.55
CA VAL A 39 -2.51 -6.12 -8.86
C VAL A 39 -1.18 -5.42 -9.04
N GLU A 40 -1.23 -4.18 -9.51
CA GLU A 40 -0.03 -3.35 -9.60
C GLU A 40 0.24 -2.73 -8.24
N VAL A 41 1.46 -2.87 -7.73
CA VAL A 41 1.86 -2.22 -6.49
C VAL A 41 2.79 -1.07 -6.84
N VAL A 42 2.41 0.15 -6.45
CA VAL A 42 3.19 1.35 -6.75
C VAL A 42 3.48 2.09 -5.45
N VAL A 43 4.56 2.87 -5.48
CA VAL A 43 4.95 3.71 -4.34
C VAL A 43 4.78 5.16 -4.75
N GLU A 44 4.07 5.92 -3.91
CA GLU A 44 3.96 7.37 -4.04
C GLU A 44 4.43 8.01 -2.75
N ASP A 45 4.82 9.28 -2.82
CA ASP A 45 5.37 9.94 -1.65
C ASP A 45 4.31 10.33 -0.64
N GLU A 46 3.23 10.97 -1.09
CA GLU A 46 2.13 11.39 -0.21
C GLU A 46 0.80 11.14 -0.89
N PRO A 47 -0.24 10.82 -0.13
CA PRO A 47 -1.56 10.69 -0.72
C PRO A 47 -2.10 12.04 -1.17
N THR A 48 -2.83 12.04 -2.28
CA THR A 48 -3.57 13.22 -2.73
C THR A 48 -4.81 13.42 -1.88
N ALA A 49 -5.42 14.60 -1.98
CA ALA A 49 -6.68 14.86 -1.28
C ALA A 49 -7.77 13.88 -1.71
N GLU A 50 -7.80 13.54 -3.00
CA GLU A 50 -8.74 12.56 -3.52
C GLU A 50 -8.51 11.18 -2.93
N GLN A 51 -7.25 10.75 -2.85
CA GLN A 51 -6.91 9.46 -2.26
C GLN A 51 -7.26 9.42 -0.77
N LEU A 52 -7.00 10.49 -0.04
CA LEU A 52 -7.40 10.58 1.38
C LEU A 52 -8.91 10.43 1.53
N ALA A 53 -9.67 11.06 0.66
CA ALA A 53 -11.13 10.96 0.70
C ALA A 53 -11.59 9.53 0.43
N LEU A 54 -10.97 8.83 -0.50
CA LEU A 54 -11.27 7.43 -0.77
C LEU A 54 -10.94 6.55 0.43
N GLY A 55 -9.82 6.82 1.09
CA GLY A 55 -9.43 6.07 2.27
C GLY A 55 -10.39 6.24 3.44
N ARG A 56 -11.03 7.39 3.55
CA ARG A 56 -12.03 7.64 4.61
C ARG A 56 -13.33 6.91 4.37
N GLY A 57 -13.57 6.45 3.15
CA GLY A 57 -14.79 5.73 2.82
C GLY A 57 -14.87 4.35 3.45
N TYR A 58 -13.79 3.85 4.03
CA TYR A 58 -13.80 2.57 4.72
C TYR A 58 -14.43 2.73 6.10
N PRO A 59 -15.45 1.92 6.42
CA PRO A 59 -16.22 2.10 7.65
C PRO A 59 -15.51 1.71 8.94
N GLU A 60 -14.37 1.06 8.87
CA GLU A 60 -13.69 0.60 10.07
C GLU A 60 -12.66 1.61 10.56
N PRO A 61 -12.72 1.98 11.85
CA PRO A 61 -11.69 2.81 12.42
C PRO A 61 -10.36 2.05 12.37
N ARG A 62 -9.36 2.69 11.86
CA ARG A 62 -8.03 2.10 11.83
C ARG A 62 -7.39 2.26 13.20
N GLU A 63 -7.33 1.17 13.92
CA GLU A 63 -6.72 1.17 15.25
C GLU A 63 -5.25 1.55 15.22
N SER A 64 -4.63 1.42 14.06
CA SER A 64 -3.23 1.76 13.88
C SER A 64 -2.98 3.25 13.72
N ALA A 65 -4.01 4.04 13.47
CA ALA A 65 -3.87 5.49 13.43
C ALA A 65 -3.86 6.00 14.86
N GLY A 66 -2.71 5.99 15.48
CA GLY A 66 -2.56 6.37 16.88
C GLY A 66 -2.87 7.83 17.18
N ASN A 67 -3.22 8.63 16.20
CA ASN A 67 -3.60 10.01 16.39
C ASN A 67 -4.81 10.33 15.55
N ASP A 68 -5.89 10.59 16.23
CA ASP A 68 -7.17 10.90 15.62
C ASP A 68 -7.15 12.19 14.80
N ASP A 69 -6.17 13.04 15.04
CA ASP A 69 -6.09 14.35 14.41
C ASP A 69 -5.34 14.35 13.08
N GLU A 70 -4.60 13.30 12.79
CA GLU A 70 -3.86 13.21 11.53
C GLU A 70 -4.46 12.13 10.65
N GLU A 71 -4.96 12.55 9.53
CA GLU A 71 -5.42 11.64 8.52
C GLU A 71 -4.21 10.99 7.87
N THR A 72 -3.85 9.83 8.38
CA THR A 72 -2.70 9.10 7.88
C THR A 72 -3.18 7.93 7.05
N LEU A 73 -2.73 7.87 5.82
CA LEU A 73 -3.05 6.77 4.92
C LEU A 73 -1.75 6.13 4.49
N PHE A 74 -1.55 4.86 4.86
CA PHE A 74 -0.34 4.12 4.51
C PHE A 74 -0.43 3.47 3.13
N GLY A 75 -1.63 3.16 2.68
CA GLY A 75 -1.85 2.56 1.38
C GLY A 75 -3.31 2.61 0.99
N LEU A 76 -3.56 2.34 -0.29
CA LEU A 76 -4.91 2.40 -0.83
C LEU A 76 -5.04 1.42 -1.99
N TYR A 77 -6.07 0.59 -1.94
CA TYR A 77 -6.44 -0.28 -3.06
C TYR A 77 -7.41 0.47 -3.96
N GLU A 78 -7.08 0.57 -5.23
CA GLU A 78 -7.95 1.16 -6.22
C GLU A 78 -8.27 0.11 -7.28
N GLY A 79 -9.52 -0.36 -7.26
CA GLY A 79 -9.99 -1.35 -8.21
C GLY A 79 -10.58 -0.68 -9.43
N VAL A 80 -10.46 -1.35 -10.58
CA VAL A 80 -11.12 -0.91 -11.80
C VAL A 80 -12.52 -1.55 -11.83
N PRO A 81 -13.60 -0.74 -11.87
CA PRO A 81 -14.96 -1.30 -11.88
C PRO A 81 -15.18 -2.25 -13.07
N LEU A 82 -15.86 -3.36 -12.82
CA LEU A 82 -16.18 -4.34 -13.86
C LEU A 82 -16.94 -3.72 -15.01
N THR A 83 -17.75 -2.70 -14.74
CA THR A 83 -18.51 -2.00 -15.77
C THR A 83 -17.62 -1.33 -16.81
N ARG A 84 -16.39 -0.99 -16.44
CA ARG A 84 -15.41 -0.40 -17.35
C ARG A 84 -14.56 -1.43 -18.06
N ARG A 85 -14.68 -2.69 -17.68
CA ARG A 85 -13.88 -3.77 -18.25
C ARG A 85 -14.50 -4.37 -19.52
N GLY A 86 -15.76 -4.19 -19.76
CA GLY A 86 -16.49 -4.57 -20.98
C GLY A 86 -15.84 -5.60 -21.89
N SER A 87 -16.10 -5.50 -23.18
CA SER A 87 -15.54 -6.41 -24.18
C SER A 87 -14.05 -6.20 -24.43
N ASP A 88 -13.51 -5.06 -24.02
CA ASP A 88 -12.11 -4.71 -24.20
C ASP A 88 -11.31 -4.88 -22.92
N TYR A 89 -11.67 -5.84 -22.09
CA TYR A 89 -11.06 -6.02 -20.77
C TYR A 89 -9.54 -6.22 -20.83
N HIS A 90 -9.01 -6.70 -21.92
CA HIS A 90 -7.56 -6.88 -22.09
C HIS A 90 -6.80 -5.57 -22.19
N LEU A 91 -7.50 -4.45 -22.41
CA LEU A 91 -6.92 -3.11 -22.44
C LEU A 91 -7.10 -2.37 -21.11
N VAL A 92 -7.77 -2.97 -20.15
CA VAL A 92 -8.04 -2.35 -18.86
C VAL A 92 -6.82 -2.50 -17.97
N PRO A 93 -6.36 -1.42 -17.33
CA PRO A 93 -5.24 -1.54 -16.40
C PRO A 93 -5.60 -2.42 -15.21
N PRO A 94 -4.63 -3.08 -14.60
CA PRO A 94 -4.88 -3.90 -13.42
C PRO A 94 -5.33 -3.05 -12.24
N ASP A 95 -5.94 -3.69 -11.25
CA ASP A 95 -6.17 -3.05 -9.97
C ASP A 95 -4.83 -2.61 -9.38
N ARG A 96 -4.86 -1.64 -8.49
CA ARG A 96 -3.64 -1.03 -7.98
C ARG A 96 -3.69 -0.89 -6.46
N ILE A 97 -2.59 -1.23 -5.82
CA ILE A 97 -2.34 -0.84 -4.43
C ILE A 97 -1.25 0.20 -4.44
N THR A 98 -1.53 1.36 -3.88
CA THR A 98 -0.55 2.42 -3.72
C THR A 98 -0.05 2.41 -2.28
N ILE A 99 1.27 2.42 -2.12
CA ILE A 99 1.93 2.48 -0.81
C ILE A 99 2.50 3.89 -0.67
N PHE A 100 2.20 4.56 0.43
CA PHE A 100 2.62 5.94 0.63
C PHE A 100 3.87 6.01 1.50
N ARG A 101 4.97 6.39 0.87
CA ARG A 101 6.28 6.43 1.51
C ARG A 101 6.34 7.39 2.69
N GLY A 102 5.88 8.62 2.51
CA GLY A 102 5.96 9.66 3.54
C GLY A 102 5.31 9.26 4.85
N PRO A 103 4.02 8.90 4.84
CA PRO A 103 3.35 8.46 6.06
C PRO A 103 4.03 7.28 6.74
N LEU A 104 4.49 6.30 5.96
CA LEU A 104 5.14 5.13 6.52
C LEU A 104 6.49 5.48 7.15
N GLU A 105 7.29 6.31 6.50
CA GLU A 105 8.58 6.73 7.05
C GLU A 105 8.43 7.57 8.31
N ARG A 106 7.37 8.38 8.39
CA ARG A 106 7.10 9.17 9.59
C ARG A 106 6.64 8.31 10.77
N ALA A 107 5.93 7.22 10.48
CA ALA A 107 5.39 6.34 11.51
C ALA A 107 6.36 5.26 11.95
N SER A 108 7.33 4.92 11.12
CA SER A 108 8.22 3.78 11.34
C SER A 108 9.68 4.21 11.18
N ARG A 109 10.51 3.85 12.15
CA ARG A 109 11.89 4.33 12.19
C ARG A 109 12.92 3.33 11.68
N SER A 110 12.54 2.09 11.47
CA SER A 110 13.47 1.06 11.03
C SER A 110 12.97 0.39 9.77
N PRO A 111 13.88 -0.14 8.93
CA PRO A 111 13.46 -0.91 7.76
C PRO A 111 12.56 -2.09 8.12
N GLN A 112 12.79 -2.71 9.26
CA GLN A 112 11.98 -3.84 9.72
C GLN A 112 10.56 -3.42 10.05
N SER A 113 10.39 -2.29 10.73
CA SER A 113 9.05 -1.82 11.06
C SER A 113 8.33 -1.28 9.83
N ILE A 114 9.03 -0.67 8.88
CA ILE A 114 8.44 -0.28 7.60
C ILE A 114 7.95 -1.51 6.85
N ALA A 115 8.76 -2.56 6.76
CA ALA A 115 8.39 -3.79 6.08
C ALA A 115 7.15 -4.42 6.71
N ARG A 116 7.10 -4.44 8.03
CA ARG A 116 5.94 -4.95 8.76
C ARG A 116 4.68 -4.15 8.44
N GLU A 117 4.77 -2.82 8.48
CA GLU A 117 3.63 -1.97 8.19
C GLU A 117 3.18 -2.09 6.73
N VAL A 118 4.10 -2.28 5.81
CA VAL A 118 3.75 -2.54 4.42
C VAL A 118 2.94 -3.83 4.30
N ARG A 119 3.37 -4.91 4.95
CA ARG A 119 2.64 -6.17 4.92
C ARG A 119 1.24 -6.03 5.52
N ILE A 120 1.15 -5.37 6.68
CA ILE A 120 -0.15 -5.12 7.32
C ILE A 120 -1.07 -4.33 6.38
N THR A 121 -0.53 -3.28 5.77
CA THR A 121 -1.29 -2.42 4.87
C THR A 121 -1.80 -3.19 3.65
N VAL A 122 -0.94 -3.97 3.02
CA VAL A 122 -1.32 -4.76 1.84
C VAL A 122 -2.40 -5.78 2.20
N LEU A 123 -2.22 -6.51 3.30
CA LEU A 123 -3.20 -7.50 3.74
C LEU A 123 -4.54 -6.84 4.08
N HIS A 124 -4.48 -5.70 4.75
CA HIS A 124 -5.68 -4.97 5.14
C HIS A 124 -6.47 -4.50 3.91
N GLU A 125 -5.77 -3.93 2.92
CA GLU A 125 -6.41 -3.45 1.70
C GLU A 125 -6.95 -4.59 0.85
N LEU A 126 -6.23 -5.69 0.74
CA LEU A 126 -6.72 -6.88 0.05
C LEU A 126 -7.97 -7.43 0.75
N GLY A 127 -7.96 -7.44 2.08
CA GLY A 127 -9.09 -7.91 2.85
C GLY A 127 -10.36 -7.13 2.57
N HIS A 128 -10.25 -5.81 2.50
CA HIS A 128 -11.40 -4.96 2.22
C HIS A 128 -11.97 -5.20 0.83
N HIS A 129 -11.12 -5.37 -0.16
CA HIS A 129 -11.57 -5.43 -1.54
C HIS A 129 -11.88 -6.85 -2.03
N LEU A 130 -11.28 -7.86 -1.41
CA LEU A 130 -11.48 -9.25 -1.81
C LEU A 130 -12.30 -10.04 -0.79
N GLY A 131 -12.74 -9.40 0.28
CA GLY A 131 -13.64 -10.01 1.24
C GLY A 131 -13.00 -11.00 2.22
N PHE A 132 -11.70 -10.93 2.41
CA PHE A 132 -11.03 -11.79 3.38
C PHE A 132 -11.21 -11.25 4.81
N GLU A 133 -11.40 -12.17 5.74
CA GLU A 133 -11.46 -11.80 7.15
C GLU A 133 -10.06 -11.47 7.66
N GLU A 134 -9.99 -10.50 8.55
CA GLU A 134 -8.74 -10.02 9.12
C GLU A 134 -7.94 -11.14 9.81
N SER A 135 -8.64 -12.03 10.52
CA SER A 135 -8.00 -13.17 11.18
C SER A 135 -7.36 -14.12 10.18
N GLY A 136 -7.99 -14.33 9.03
CA GLY A 136 -7.43 -15.15 7.97
C GLY A 136 -6.18 -14.53 7.37
N LEU A 137 -6.17 -13.21 7.21
CA LEU A 137 -5.04 -12.49 6.67
C LEU A 137 -3.84 -12.51 7.62
N GLU A 138 -4.09 -12.38 8.91
CA GLU A 138 -3.03 -12.48 9.92
C GLU A 138 -2.32 -13.82 9.88
N SER A 139 -3.06 -14.89 9.70
CA SER A 139 -2.45 -16.22 9.60
C SER A 139 -1.64 -16.39 8.31
N MET A 140 -1.92 -15.58 7.29
CA MET A 140 -1.26 -15.68 5.99
C MET A 140 0.04 -14.89 5.88
N GLY A 141 0.35 -13.98 6.79
CA GLY A 141 1.55 -13.21 6.59
C GLY A 141 2.00 -12.26 7.67
N LEU A 142 1.39 -12.28 8.83
CA LEU A 142 1.71 -11.29 9.87
C LEU A 142 2.43 -11.87 11.09
N GLU A 143 3.04 -12.99 10.95
CA GLU A 143 3.84 -13.51 12.07
C GLU A 143 5.17 -12.78 12.20
#